data_30572eb3bb463ce6b194a586d51ecede
#
_entry.id   30572eb3bb463ce6b194a586d51ecede
#
_cell.length_a   1.000
_cell.length_b   1.000
_cell.length_c   1.000
_cell.angle_alpha   90.00
_cell.angle_beta   90.00
_cell.angle_gamma   90.00
#
_symmetry.space_group_name_H-M   'P 1'
#
loop_
_entity.id
_entity.type
_entity.pdbx_description
1 polymer ?
#
loop_
_entity_poly.entity_id
_entity_poly.type
_entity_poly.pdbx_seq_one_letter_code
_entity_poly.pdbx_strand_id
1 'polypeptide(L)'
;LRFPGFDEPWKATAFGDLVHEFSNRTKVEDEDVLLSAAIEGMFLNTELFGHQRGASNKGYKKIKYGTMVLSTQNLHLGNANVNQRFEHGMVSPAYKTYDISGCSIDLIAQWIKSDAAKRFFYNATTVGASVCRRNVEWDTLYGQSLFLPSLPEQEKIANLLTLLSNRIEKQRQLIIALKKYKRGLSNSLFDRLSAGSESRLCIFGDMMTILQNNTFSRDNLSVAGNGVRNIHYGDVLIKYGAVLDLHSENVPVINAEQDISKFSALSYLRNGDVVFADTAEDYTVGKSTEIIGAENIAALSGLHTIPCRPQDSFAPMYLGYYFNSDYFKKQLYPMIQGTKVSSISKSEIIKTKIIVPCLQEQARIASIMSALDDRIDAAKHTTRDLIDLRSGLLQQLFI
;
A
#
# COMPACT_ATOMS: atom_id res chain seq x y z
N LEU A 1 -23.59 15.16 12.34
CA LEU A 1 -24.44 14.32 11.50
C LEU A 1 -25.36 13.47 12.37
N ARG A 2 -26.59 13.20 11.91
CA ARG A 2 -27.57 12.32 12.58
C ARG A 2 -28.05 11.26 11.61
N PHE A 3 -28.39 10.10 12.13
CA PHE A 3 -29.02 9.06 11.30
C PHE A 3 -30.49 9.47 11.02
N PRO A 4 -31.00 9.34 9.79
CA PRO A 4 -32.37 9.72 9.47
C PRO A 4 -33.40 9.00 10.36
N GLY A 5 -34.40 9.76 10.86
CA GLY A 5 -35.47 9.26 11.73
C GLY A 5 -35.14 9.27 13.22
N PHE A 6 -34.04 9.92 13.63
CA PHE A 6 -33.68 10.12 15.03
C PHE A 6 -33.46 11.61 15.32
N ASP A 7 -34.27 12.19 16.17
CA ASP A 7 -34.27 13.63 16.51
C ASP A 7 -33.88 13.92 17.95
N GLU A 8 -33.86 12.91 18.82
CA GLU A 8 -33.50 13.06 20.24
C GLU A 8 -32.04 13.49 20.42
N PRO A 9 -31.76 14.47 21.32
CA PRO A 9 -30.36 14.87 21.53
C PRO A 9 -29.51 13.72 22.09
N TRP A 10 -28.26 13.69 21.69
CA TRP A 10 -27.31 12.72 22.22
C TRP A 10 -27.04 12.99 23.70
N LYS A 11 -26.97 11.92 24.49
CA LYS A 11 -26.81 12.00 25.94
C LYS A 11 -25.31 11.93 26.29
N ALA A 12 -24.87 12.90 27.10
CA ALA A 12 -23.55 12.82 27.73
C ALA A 12 -23.50 11.68 28.75
N THR A 13 -22.57 10.75 28.57
CA THR A 13 -22.38 9.60 29.46
C THR A 13 -20.91 9.51 29.84
N ALA A 14 -20.59 9.44 31.12
CA ALA A 14 -19.23 9.34 31.57
C ALA A 14 -18.59 8.02 31.08
N PHE A 15 -17.33 8.06 30.64
CA PHE A 15 -16.65 6.88 30.12
C PHE A 15 -16.58 5.77 31.16
N GLY A 16 -16.39 6.13 32.45
CA GLY A 16 -16.37 5.19 33.55
C GLY A 16 -17.69 4.44 33.77
N ASP A 17 -18.84 5.00 33.34
CA ASP A 17 -20.13 4.32 33.43
C ASP A 17 -20.32 3.28 32.30
N LEU A 18 -19.51 3.38 31.23
CA LEU A 18 -19.60 2.50 30.06
C LEU A 18 -18.63 1.33 30.12
N VAL A 19 -17.60 1.38 30.98
CA VAL A 19 -16.51 0.38 30.99
C VAL A 19 -16.28 -0.17 32.40
N HIS A 20 -16.17 -1.50 32.50
CA HIS A 20 -15.91 -2.19 33.75
C HIS A 20 -14.59 -2.95 33.65
N GLU A 21 -13.57 -2.50 34.43
CA GLU A 21 -12.26 -3.12 34.40
C GLU A 21 -12.33 -4.54 35.00
N PHE A 22 -11.70 -5.50 34.30
CA PHE A 22 -11.51 -6.83 34.80
C PHE A 22 -10.07 -7.33 34.55
N SER A 23 -9.64 -8.33 35.30
CA SER A 23 -8.30 -8.91 35.15
C SER A 23 -8.35 -10.42 35.42
N ASN A 24 -8.90 -11.17 34.48
CA ASN A 24 -8.85 -12.63 34.53
C ASN A 24 -7.53 -13.08 33.88
N ARG A 25 -6.69 -13.81 34.66
CA ARG A 25 -5.32 -14.14 34.24
C ARG A 25 -5.14 -15.63 33.96
N THR A 26 -4.26 -15.92 32.98
CA THR A 26 -3.81 -17.28 32.69
C THR A 26 -3.06 -17.87 33.88
N LYS A 27 -3.26 -19.16 34.14
CA LYS A 27 -2.61 -19.90 35.21
C LYS A 27 -1.39 -20.69 34.74
N VAL A 28 -1.41 -21.06 33.47
CA VAL A 28 -0.32 -21.77 32.77
C VAL A 28 0.08 -21.03 31.53
N GLU A 29 1.21 -21.40 30.93
CA GLU A 29 1.63 -20.88 29.62
C GLU A 29 0.74 -21.42 28.53
N ASP A 30 0.59 -20.62 27.45
CA ASP A 30 -0.20 -20.97 26.26
C ASP A 30 -1.63 -21.45 26.56
N GLU A 31 -2.22 -20.95 27.67
CA GLU A 31 -3.59 -21.30 28.07
C GLU A 31 -4.64 -20.83 27.08
N ASP A 32 -4.31 -19.82 26.27
CA ASP A 32 -5.17 -19.28 25.21
C ASP A 32 -4.36 -18.72 24.05
N VAL A 33 -5.02 -18.29 22.98
CA VAL A 33 -4.38 -17.69 21.82
C VAL A 33 -3.73 -16.36 22.19
N LEU A 34 -2.43 -16.21 21.90
CA LEU A 34 -1.69 -15.00 22.19
C LEU A 34 -2.02 -13.89 21.17
N LEU A 35 -2.62 -12.81 21.68
CA LEU A 35 -3.02 -11.66 20.91
C LEU A 35 -2.18 -10.43 21.24
N SER A 36 -2.05 -9.56 20.24
CA SER A 36 -1.40 -8.25 20.36
C SER A 36 -2.35 -7.15 19.93
N ALA A 37 -2.41 -6.06 20.72
CA ALA A 37 -3.15 -4.86 20.39
C ALA A 37 -2.20 -3.84 19.75
N ALA A 38 -2.38 -3.57 18.46
CA ALA A 38 -1.71 -2.51 17.73
C ALA A 38 -2.66 -1.32 17.52
N ILE A 39 -2.17 -0.21 16.99
CA ILE A 39 -3.02 0.96 16.67
C ILE A 39 -4.10 0.56 15.65
N GLU A 40 -3.77 -0.31 14.70
CA GLU A 40 -4.65 -0.76 13.62
C GLU A 40 -5.73 -1.75 14.09
N GLY A 41 -5.50 -2.48 15.19
CA GLY A 41 -6.47 -3.48 15.67
C GLY A 41 -5.87 -4.56 16.57
N MET A 42 -6.66 -5.63 16.72
CA MET A 42 -6.25 -6.86 17.42
C MET A 42 -5.73 -7.88 16.39
N PHE A 43 -4.56 -8.45 16.66
CA PHE A 43 -3.88 -9.41 15.79
C PHE A 43 -3.39 -10.63 16.56
N LEU A 44 -3.19 -11.76 15.87
CA LEU A 44 -2.33 -12.81 16.42
C LEU A 44 -0.93 -12.25 16.64
N ASN A 45 -0.29 -12.59 17.72
CA ASN A 45 1.07 -12.13 18.01
C ASN A 45 2.04 -12.48 16.85
N THR A 46 1.88 -13.66 16.26
CA THR A 46 2.68 -14.14 15.13
C THR A 46 2.43 -13.36 13.83
N GLU A 47 1.23 -12.78 13.63
CA GLU A 47 0.95 -11.93 12.47
C GLU A 47 1.75 -10.63 12.49
N LEU A 48 1.99 -10.07 13.67
CA LEU A 48 2.75 -8.81 13.81
C LEU A 48 4.26 -9.02 13.82
N PHE A 49 4.75 -10.14 14.39
CA PHE A 49 6.17 -10.32 14.67
C PHE A 49 6.79 -11.47 13.87
N GLY A 50 6.01 -12.21 13.05
CA GLY A 50 6.49 -13.39 12.31
C GLY A 50 6.82 -14.61 13.19
N HIS A 51 6.92 -14.42 14.51
CA HIS A 51 7.16 -15.45 15.51
C HIS A 51 6.50 -15.03 16.85
N GLN A 52 6.30 -15.99 17.74
CA GLN A 52 5.78 -15.67 19.09
C GLN A 52 6.83 -14.88 19.86
N ARG A 53 6.46 -13.66 20.28
CA ARG A 53 7.34 -12.77 21.04
C ARG A 53 6.99 -12.83 22.52
N GLY A 54 7.99 -13.06 23.34
CA GLY A 54 7.86 -13.14 24.81
C GLY A 54 8.40 -14.46 25.36
N ALA A 55 9.12 -14.38 26.46
CA ALA A 55 9.73 -15.57 27.11
C ALA A 55 8.71 -16.41 27.89
N SER A 56 7.62 -15.80 28.37
CA SER A 56 6.54 -16.46 29.09
C SER A 56 5.27 -15.64 28.96
N ASN A 57 4.13 -16.30 28.83
CA ASN A 57 2.81 -15.70 28.79
C ASN A 57 1.89 -16.14 29.94
N LYS A 58 2.45 -16.77 30.98
CA LYS A 58 1.76 -17.03 32.24
C LYS A 58 1.40 -15.70 32.91
N GLY A 59 0.19 -15.58 33.42
CA GLY A 59 -0.31 -14.37 34.06
C GLY A 59 -0.83 -13.31 33.04
N TYR A 60 -0.92 -13.66 31.75
CA TYR A 60 -1.56 -12.80 30.74
C TYR A 60 -3.05 -12.67 31.02
N LYS A 61 -3.64 -11.58 30.53
CA LYS A 61 -5.07 -11.30 30.76
C LYS A 61 -5.89 -11.98 29.66
N LYS A 62 -6.85 -12.79 30.06
CA LYS A 62 -7.80 -13.47 29.19
C LYS A 62 -8.85 -12.46 28.74
N ILE A 63 -9.16 -12.45 27.47
CA ILE A 63 -10.16 -11.59 26.85
C ILE A 63 -11.10 -12.43 25.98
N LYS A 64 -12.28 -11.88 25.72
CA LYS A 64 -13.32 -12.46 24.85
C LYS A 64 -13.71 -11.46 23.75
N TYR A 65 -14.54 -11.87 22.81
CA TYR A 65 -15.18 -10.97 21.86
C TYR A 65 -15.89 -9.82 22.61
N GLY A 66 -15.74 -8.59 22.11
CA GLY A 66 -16.30 -7.38 22.71
C GLY A 66 -15.46 -6.78 23.84
N THR A 67 -14.37 -7.41 24.29
CA THR A 67 -13.47 -6.83 25.31
C THR A 67 -12.75 -5.60 24.76
N MET A 68 -12.83 -4.46 25.47
CA MET A 68 -11.99 -3.30 25.22
C MET A 68 -10.60 -3.49 25.83
N VAL A 69 -9.56 -3.19 25.07
CA VAL A 69 -8.16 -3.33 25.44
C VAL A 69 -7.46 -1.98 25.28
N LEU A 70 -7.01 -1.38 26.37
CA LEU A 70 -6.33 -0.08 26.37
C LEU A 70 -4.85 -0.25 26.71
N SER A 71 -3.96 0.32 25.89
CA SER A 71 -2.54 0.37 26.18
C SER A 71 -2.26 1.39 27.28
N THR A 72 -1.54 0.99 28.34
CA THR A 72 -1.15 1.92 29.41
C THR A 72 -0.02 2.87 29.00
N GLN A 73 0.71 2.56 27.94
CA GLN A 73 1.89 3.34 27.51
C GLN A 73 1.62 4.18 26.26
N ASN A 74 0.80 3.67 25.32
CA ASN A 74 0.60 4.25 23.98
C ASN A 74 -0.86 4.68 23.74
N LEU A 75 -1.65 4.88 24.83
CA LEU A 75 -3.05 5.28 24.72
C LEU A 75 -3.20 6.63 24.00
N HIS A 76 -2.31 7.56 24.31
CA HIS A 76 -2.26 8.90 23.66
C HIS A 76 -1.98 8.85 22.15
N LEU A 77 -1.43 7.75 21.63
CA LEU A 77 -1.22 7.51 20.20
C LEU A 77 -2.42 6.80 19.55
N GLY A 78 -3.48 6.51 20.32
CA GLY A 78 -4.66 5.79 19.86
C GLY A 78 -4.54 4.27 19.91
N ASN A 79 -3.59 3.71 20.70
CA ASN A 79 -3.54 2.26 20.93
C ASN A 79 -4.62 1.83 21.92
N ALA A 80 -5.84 1.86 21.44
CA ALA A 80 -7.07 1.45 22.07
C ALA A 80 -7.85 0.57 21.10
N ASN A 81 -8.37 -0.56 21.56
CA ASN A 81 -9.02 -1.56 20.73
C ASN A 81 -10.26 -2.14 21.41
N VAL A 82 -11.23 -2.59 20.60
CA VAL A 82 -12.25 -3.54 20.99
C VAL A 82 -12.02 -4.83 20.21
N ASN A 83 -11.94 -5.95 20.90
CA ASN A 83 -11.75 -7.24 20.23
C ASN A 83 -13.03 -7.66 19.49
N GLN A 84 -13.06 -7.44 18.18
CA GLN A 84 -14.14 -7.87 17.29
C GLN A 84 -13.72 -8.99 16.32
N ARG A 85 -12.55 -9.61 16.57
CA ARG A 85 -11.97 -10.58 15.64
C ARG A 85 -11.88 -11.99 16.23
N PHE A 86 -11.58 -12.09 17.50
CA PHE A 86 -11.30 -13.36 18.17
C PHE A 86 -12.38 -13.65 19.20
N GLU A 87 -12.87 -14.88 19.22
CA GLU A 87 -13.87 -15.31 20.19
C GLU A 87 -13.31 -15.22 21.62
N HIS A 88 -12.07 -15.66 21.80
CA HIS A 88 -11.28 -15.54 23.03
C HIS A 88 -9.78 -15.41 22.72
N GLY A 89 -8.99 -15.09 23.72
CA GLY A 89 -7.54 -15.00 23.63
C GLY A 89 -6.93 -14.38 24.88
N MET A 90 -5.62 -14.17 24.87
CA MET A 90 -4.91 -13.53 25.96
C MET A 90 -4.02 -12.39 25.47
N VAL A 91 -3.90 -11.34 26.28
CA VAL A 91 -3.06 -10.16 26.02
C VAL A 91 -2.09 -9.90 27.16
N SER A 92 -1.00 -9.19 26.87
CA SER A 92 0.00 -8.79 27.87
C SER A 92 -0.63 -8.13 29.10
N PRO A 93 -0.12 -8.35 30.31
CA PRO A 93 -0.54 -7.66 31.53
C PRO A 93 -0.41 -6.12 31.46
N ALA A 94 0.40 -5.60 30.55
CA ALA A 94 0.57 -4.16 30.33
C ALA A 94 -0.68 -3.47 29.77
N TYR A 95 -1.67 -4.22 29.28
CA TYR A 95 -2.96 -3.64 28.84
C TYR A 95 -3.96 -3.63 30.01
N LYS A 96 -4.84 -2.64 30.02
CA LYS A 96 -6.09 -2.71 30.78
C LYS A 96 -7.19 -3.32 29.93
N THR A 97 -8.04 -4.14 30.54
CA THR A 97 -9.11 -4.89 29.87
C THR A 97 -10.44 -4.56 30.51
N TYR A 98 -11.46 -4.28 29.68
CA TYR A 98 -12.78 -3.84 30.13
C TYR A 98 -13.90 -4.58 29.41
N ASP A 99 -14.96 -4.91 30.14
CA ASP A 99 -16.28 -5.15 29.57
C ASP A 99 -16.95 -3.82 29.28
N ILE A 100 -17.67 -3.74 28.16
CA ILE A 100 -18.45 -2.56 27.74
C ILE A 100 -19.92 -2.82 28.08
N SER A 101 -20.60 -1.84 28.67
CA SER A 101 -22.02 -1.92 29.00
C SER A 101 -22.74 -0.59 28.79
N GLY A 102 -24.06 -0.62 28.68
CA GLY A 102 -24.90 0.59 28.52
C GLY A 102 -24.83 1.24 27.14
N CYS A 103 -24.04 0.70 26.21
CA CYS A 103 -23.93 1.18 24.83
C CYS A 103 -23.62 0.04 23.86
N SER A 104 -23.73 0.31 22.57
CA SER A 104 -23.36 -0.64 21.51
C SER A 104 -21.84 -0.87 21.49
N ILE A 105 -21.42 -2.10 21.68
CA ILE A 105 -20.01 -2.53 21.57
C ILE A 105 -19.46 -2.19 20.17
N ASP A 106 -20.26 -2.42 19.14
CA ASP A 106 -19.89 -2.16 17.75
C ASP A 106 -19.71 -0.66 17.47
N LEU A 107 -20.55 0.21 18.06
CA LEU A 107 -20.35 1.65 17.95
C LEU A 107 -19.05 2.09 18.63
N ILE A 108 -18.78 1.60 19.84
CA ILE A 108 -17.54 1.91 20.56
C ILE A 108 -16.32 1.41 19.79
N ALA A 109 -16.41 0.23 19.17
CA ALA A 109 -15.33 -0.31 18.33
C ALA A 109 -15.05 0.58 17.10
N GLN A 110 -16.05 1.23 16.54
CA GLN A 110 -15.85 2.21 15.46
C GLN A 110 -15.35 3.56 15.99
N TRP A 111 -15.95 4.08 17.08
CA TRP A 111 -15.54 5.31 17.69
C TRP A 111 -14.07 5.32 18.12
N ILE A 112 -13.59 4.25 18.74
CA ILE A 112 -12.22 4.12 19.28
C ILE A 112 -11.13 4.31 18.22
N LYS A 113 -11.48 4.20 16.93
CA LYS A 113 -10.59 4.40 15.77
C LYS A 113 -10.72 5.81 15.16
N SER A 114 -11.57 6.66 15.71
CA SER A 114 -11.75 8.04 15.25
C SER A 114 -10.68 8.98 15.82
N ASP A 115 -10.50 10.13 15.15
CA ASP A 115 -9.64 11.20 15.68
C ASP A 115 -10.24 11.85 16.94
N ALA A 116 -11.58 11.84 17.09
CA ALA A 116 -12.23 12.24 18.32
C ALA A 116 -11.80 11.37 19.50
N ALA A 117 -11.76 10.05 19.33
CA ALA A 117 -11.29 9.13 20.36
C ALA A 117 -9.80 9.32 20.68
N LYS A 118 -8.95 9.60 19.70
CA LYS A 118 -7.53 9.91 19.94
C LYS A 118 -7.40 11.17 20.83
N ARG A 119 -8.13 12.24 20.50
CA ARG A 119 -8.18 13.46 21.34
C ARG A 119 -8.71 13.16 22.74
N PHE A 120 -9.76 12.37 22.84
CA PHE A 120 -10.35 11.94 24.09
C PHE A 120 -9.32 11.24 24.98
N PHE A 121 -8.61 10.27 24.47
CA PHE A 121 -7.55 9.57 25.21
C PHE A 121 -6.33 10.46 25.49
N TYR A 122 -5.93 11.32 24.54
CA TYR A 122 -4.82 12.25 24.75
C TYR A 122 -5.08 13.21 25.90
N ASN A 123 -6.31 13.74 26.01
CA ASN A 123 -6.72 14.68 27.06
C ASN A 123 -6.67 14.06 28.48
N ALA A 124 -6.72 12.73 28.59
CA ALA A 124 -6.57 12.01 29.84
C ALA A 124 -5.11 11.59 30.10
N THR A 125 -4.13 12.24 29.49
CA THR A 125 -2.71 11.90 29.68
C THR A 125 -1.88 13.11 30.03
N THR A 126 -0.89 12.92 30.90
CA THR A 126 0.11 13.92 31.30
C THR A 126 1.48 13.57 30.74
N VAL A 127 2.39 14.57 30.63
CA VAL A 127 3.78 14.35 30.20
C VAL A 127 4.49 13.48 31.22
N GLY A 128 5.06 12.36 30.78
CA GLY A 128 5.85 11.46 31.61
C GLY A 128 7.34 11.85 31.66
N ALA A 129 8.19 10.89 32.00
CA ALA A 129 9.64 11.09 32.14
C ALA A 129 10.35 11.46 30.83
N SER A 130 9.70 11.34 29.67
CA SER A 130 10.19 11.81 28.37
C SER A 130 9.03 12.30 27.53
N VAL A 131 9.31 13.15 26.52
CA VAL A 131 8.31 13.71 25.60
C VAL A 131 7.53 12.61 24.85
N CYS A 132 8.16 11.44 24.65
CA CYS A 132 7.56 10.30 23.97
C CYS A 132 6.73 9.39 24.88
N ARG A 133 6.78 9.58 26.21
CA ARG A 133 6.04 8.76 27.17
C ARG A 133 5.07 9.62 27.96
N ARG A 134 3.79 9.31 27.87
CA ARG A 134 2.74 9.97 28.64
C ARG A 134 2.12 9.01 29.63
N ASN A 135 1.80 9.52 30.81
CA ASN A 135 1.10 8.77 31.84
C ASN A 135 -0.42 8.94 31.62
N VAL A 136 -1.16 7.87 31.83
CA VAL A 136 -2.63 7.92 31.75
C VAL A 136 -3.18 8.27 33.14
N GLU A 137 -3.95 9.36 33.19
CA GLU A 137 -4.69 9.79 34.37
C GLU A 137 -6.07 9.11 34.34
N TRP A 138 -6.18 7.96 34.97
CA TRP A 138 -7.34 7.08 34.86
C TRP A 138 -8.63 7.74 35.37
N ASP A 139 -8.58 8.50 36.47
CA ASP A 139 -9.73 9.20 37.02
C ASP A 139 -10.23 10.28 36.04
N THR A 140 -9.30 11.00 35.42
CA THR A 140 -9.62 11.95 34.35
C THR A 140 -10.25 11.24 33.17
N LEU A 141 -9.71 10.09 32.76
CA LEU A 141 -10.27 9.30 31.65
C LEU A 141 -11.71 8.85 31.95
N TYR A 142 -11.93 8.29 33.13
CA TYR A 142 -13.26 7.81 33.52
C TYR A 142 -14.29 8.94 33.67
N GLY A 143 -13.85 10.13 34.08
CA GLY A 143 -14.70 11.33 34.22
C GLY A 143 -15.06 12.01 32.90
N GLN A 144 -14.32 11.75 31.81
CA GLN A 144 -14.66 12.32 30.50
C GLN A 144 -15.97 11.73 29.98
N SER A 145 -16.78 12.55 29.30
CA SER A 145 -18.07 12.13 28.76
C SER A 145 -18.00 11.87 27.25
N LEU A 146 -18.65 10.80 26.85
CA LEU A 146 -19.03 10.56 25.45
C LEU A 146 -20.48 11.00 25.24
N PHE A 147 -20.74 11.62 24.08
CA PHE A 147 -22.10 11.88 23.63
C PHE A 147 -22.58 10.69 22.81
N LEU A 148 -23.60 10.00 23.32
CA LEU A 148 -24.14 8.78 22.71
C LEU A 148 -25.61 8.99 22.30
N PRO A 149 -26.00 8.56 21.09
CA PRO A 149 -27.41 8.52 20.68
C PRO A 149 -28.15 7.39 21.41
N SER A 150 -29.45 7.28 21.13
CA SER A 150 -30.26 6.14 21.58
C SER A 150 -29.69 4.82 21.05
N LEU A 151 -29.88 3.69 21.77
CA LEU A 151 -29.35 2.38 21.36
C LEU A 151 -29.74 1.99 19.93
N PRO A 152 -31.01 2.20 19.47
CA PRO A 152 -31.35 1.91 18.08
C PRO A 152 -30.58 2.74 17.05
N GLU A 153 -30.27 4.02 17.35
CA GLU A 153 -29.46 4.85 16.47
C GLU A 153 -27.98 4.39 16.51
N GLN A 154 -27.47 4.01 17.70
CA GLN A 154 -26.12 3.43 17.82
C GLN A 154 -25.93 2.23 16.92
N GLU A 155 -26.90 1.31 16.90
CA GLU A 155 -26.87 0.11 16.04
C GLU A 155 -26.89 0.48 14.55
N LYS A 156 -27.70 1.46 14.14
CA LYS A 156 -27.74 1.92 12.74
C LYS A 156 -26.38 2.50 12.31
N ILE A 157 -25.78 3.35 13.14
CA ILE A 157 -24.47 3.95 12.88
C ILE A 157 -23.40 2.86 12.81
N ALA A 158 -23.36 1.97 13.80
CA ALA A 158 -22.40 0.89 13.86
C ALA A 158 -22.48 -0.04 12.64
N ASN A 159 -23.69 -0.42 12.25
CA ASN A 159 -23.93 -1.24 11.06
C ASN A 159 -23.44 -0.58 9.77
N LEU A 160 -23.73 0.73 9.58
CA LEU A 160 -23.26 1.47 8.41
C LEU A 160 -21.73 1.47 8.33
N LEU A 161 -21.05 1.82 9.43
CA LEU A 161 -19.59 1.88 9.49
C LEU A 161 -18.94 0.49 9.32
N THR A 162 -19.57 -0.56 9.85
CA THR A 162 -19.13 -1.95 9.69
C THR A 162 -19.28 -2.40 8.24
N LEU A 163 -20.40 -2.07 7.57
CA LEU A 163 -20.59 -2.38 6.16
C LEU A 163 -19.54 -1.69 5.28
N LEU A 164 -19.20 -0.42 5.56
CA LEU A 164 -18.13 0.28 4.86
C LEU A 164 -16.77 -0.39 5.09
N SER A 165 -16.45 -0.77 6.32
CA SER A 165 -15.21 -1.47 6.65
C SER A 165 -15.09 -2.81 5.90
N ASN A 166 -16.17 -3.59 5.88
CA ASN A 166 -16.23 -4.85 5.14
C ASN A 166 -16.10 -4.64 3.62
N ARG A 167 -16.65 -3.56 3.09
CA ARG A 167 -16.52 -3.22 1.67
C ARG A 167 -15.08 -2.84 1.32
N ILE A 168 -14.42 -2.06 2.16
CA ILE A 168 -12.99 -1.70 2.01
C ILE A 168 -12.14 -2.96 1.99
N GLU A 169 -12.36 -3.88 2.92
CA GLU A 169 -11.59 -5.12 2.99
C GLU A 169 -11.81 -6.02 1.76
N LYS A 170 -13.05 -6.16 1.30
CA LYS A 170 -13.35 -6.89 0.06
C LYS A 170 -12.67 -6.27 -1.17
N GLN A 171 -12.59 -4.94 -1.25
CA GLN A 171 -11.86 -4.27 -2.33
C GLN A 171 -10.35 -4.52 -2.26
N ARG A 172 -9.75 -4.53 -1.07
CA ARG A 172 -8.33 -4.89 -0.87
C ARG A 172 -8.05 -6.32 -1.34
N GLN A 173 -8.91 -7.26 -0.97
CA GLN A 173 -8.80 -8.66 -1.40
C GLN A 173 -8.96 -8.80 -2.92
N LEU A 174 -9.87 -8.05 -3.53
CA LEU A 174 -10.02 -8.00 -4.98
C LEU A 174 -8.75 -7.51 -5.68
N ILE A 175 -8.11 -6.45 -5.16
CA ILE A 175 -6.84 -5.94 -5.71
C ILE A 175 -5.75 -7.03 -5.65
N ILE A 176 -5.63 -7.74 -4.53
CA ILE A 176 -4.66 -8.83 -4.36
C ILE A 176 -4.94 -9.96 -5.37
N ALA A 177 -6.21 -10.35 -5.50
CA ALA A 177 -6.63 -11.40 -6.43
C ALA A 177 -6.37 -11.02 -7.90
N LEU A 178 -6.69 -9.78 -8.30
CA LEU A 178 -6.44 -9.26 -9.64
C LEU A 178 -4.95 -9.21 -9.97
N LYS A 179 -4.10 -8.76 -9.04
CA LYS A 179 -2.64 -8.77 -9.22
C LYS A 179 -2.09 -10.19 -9.40
N LYS A 180 -2.55 -11.15 -8.57
CA LYS A 180 -2.19 -12.55 -8.68
C LYS A 180 -2.65 -13.15 -10.01
N TYR A 181 -3.88 -12.86 -10.43
CA TYR A 181 -4.43 -13.30 -11.71
C TYR A 181 -3.63 -12.74 -12.89
N LYS A 182 -3.34 -11.41 -12.89
CA LYS A 182 -2.51 -10.77 -13.92
C LYS A 182 -1.15 -11.44 -14.05
N ARG A 183 -0.47 -11.69 -12.93
CA ARG A 183 0.83 -12.36 -12.91
C ARG A 183 0.75 -13.78 -13.48
N GLY A 184 -0.24 -14.57 -13.03
CA GLY A 184 -0.44 -15.93 -13.53
C GLY A 184 -0.75 -15.98 -15.02
N LEU A 185 -1.61 -15.07 -15.49
CA LEU A 185 -1.95 -14.97 -16.91
C LEU A 185 -0.74 -14.56 -17.75
N SER A 186 0.03 -13.56 -17.31
CA SER A 186 1.27 -13.13 -17.96
C SER A 186 2.23 -14.31 -18.14
N ASN A 187 2.48 -15.08 -17.07
CA ASN A 187 3.36 -16.25 -17.13
C ASN A 187 2.84 -17.30 -18.12
N SER A 188 1.55 -17.66 -18.04
CA SER A 188 0.95 -18.62 -18.96
C SER A 188 1.03 -18.20 -20.43
N LEU A 189 0.84 -16.90 -20.72
CA LEU A 189 0.96 -16.38 -22.08
C LEU A 189 2.38 -16.46 -22.61
N PHE A 190 3.37 -16.02 -21.86
CA PHE A 190 4.76 -16.02 -22.32
C PHE A 190 5.39 -17.41 -22.33
N ASP A 191 5.03 -18.31 -21.40
CA ASP A 191 5.45 -19.71 -21.42
C ASP A 191 4.91 -20.42 -22.66
N ARG A 192 3.62 -20.19 -23.02
CA ARG A 192 3.03 -20.73 -24.24
C ARG A 192 3.71 -20.21 -25.52
N LEU A 193 3.99 -18.91 -25.58
CA LEU A 193 4.66 -18.30 -26.72
C LEU A 193 6.09 -18.83 -26.88
N SER A 194 6.79 -19.07 -25.77
CA SER A 194 8.15 -19.61 -25.81
C SER A 194 8.23 -21.07 -26.29
N ALA A 195 7.18 -21.85 -26.04
CA ALA A 195 7.09 -23.24 -26.45
C ALA A 195 6.51 -23.44 -27.87
N GLY A 196 5.84 -22.40 -28.41
CA GLY A 196 5.17 -22.46 -29.71
C GLY A 196 6.08 -22.08 -30.87
N SER A 197 5.71 -22.52 -32.08
CA SER A 197 6.43 -22.19 -33.33
C SER A 197 6.01 -20.84 -33.94
N GLU A 198 5.04 -20.17 -33.34
CA GLU A 198 4.43 -18.92 -33.90
C GLU A 198 5.16 -17.63 -33.44
N SER A 199 6.19 -17.76 -32.61
CA SER A 199 7.00 -16.65 -32.14
C SER A 199 8.47 -16.85 -32.43
N ARG A 200 9.18 -15.76 -32.71
CA ARG A 200 10.65 -15.77 -32.82
C ARG A 200 11.26 -15.45 -31.46
N LEU A 201 12.34 -16.12 -31.13
CA LEU A 201 13.16 -15.79 -29.96
C LEU A 201 14.41 -15.05 -30.46
N CYS A 202 14.49 -13.74 -30.21
CA CYS A 202 15.53 -12.87 -30.71
C CYS A 202 16.45 -12.41 -29.57
N ILE A 203 17.74 -12.17 -29.87
CA ILE A 203 18.65 -11.56 -28.88
C ILE A 203 18.30 -10.10 -28.70
N PHE A 204 18.27 -9.64 -27.44
CA PHE A 204 17.91 -8.26 -27.09
C PHE A 204 18.78 -7.24 -27.84
N GLY A 205 20.11 -7.46 -27.87
CA GLY A 205 21.05 -6.56 -28.53
C GLY A 205 20.86 -6.41 -30.06
N ASP A 206 20.23 -7.41 -30.69
CA ASP A 206 19.92 -7.36 -32.13
C ASP A 206 18.61 -6.62 -32.41
N MET A 207 17.75 -6.48 -31.38
CA MET A 207 16.41 -5.92 -31.51
C MET A 207 16.27 -4.52 -30.90
N MET A 208 17.19 -4.13 -30.03
CA MET A 208 17.09 -2.92 -29.23
C MET A 208 18.38 -2.10 -29.30
N THR A 209 18.26 -0.82 -29.59
CA THR A 209 19.37 0.15 -29.50
C THR A 209 19.37 0.81 -28.13
N ILE A 210 20.49 0.75 -27.39
CA ILE A 210 20.65 1.47 -26.13
C ILE A 210 20.88 2.95 -26.42
N LEU A 211 20.08 3.81 -25.77
CA LEU A 211 20.20 5.25 -25.89
C LEU A 211 21.06 5.82 -24.76
N GLN A 212 21.40 7.11 -24.87
CA GLN A 212 22.09 7.85 -23.82
C GLN A 212 21.09 8.24 -22.73
N ASN A 213 21.44 8.00 -21.46
CA ASN A 213 20.73 8.53 -20.30
C ASN A 213 21.47 9.73 -19.69
N ASN A 214 20.78 10.55 -18.89
CA ASN A 214 21.40 11.61 -18.12
C ASN A 214 21.76 11.15 -16.70
N THR A 215 22.50 11.99 -15.98
CA THR A 215 22.98 11.75 -14.61
C THR A 215 22.41 12.75 -13.61
N PHE A 216 21.31 13.43 -13.94
CA PHE A 216 20.69 14.39 -13.05
C PHE A 216 20.10 13.69 -11.83
N SER A 217 20.48 14.17 -10.64
CA SER A 217 19.92 13.71 -9.36
C SER A 217 18.50 14.23 -9.15
N ARG A 218 17.84 13.74 -8.11
CA ARG A 218 16.48 14.20 -7.75
C ARG A 218 16.41 15.71 -7.51
N ASP A 219 17.47 16.32 -6.96
CA ASP A 219 17.54 17.78 -6.67
C ASP A 219 17.60 18.63 -7.95
N ASN A 220 17.96 18.04 -9.08
CA ASN A 220 17.96 18.68 -10.39
C ASN A 220 16.60 18.62 -11.09
N LEU A 221 15.56 18.08 -10.43
CA LEU A 221 14.24 17.85 -10.99
C LEU A 221 13.18 18.59 -10.19
N SER A 222 12.17 19.11 -10.87
CA SER A 222 10.97 19.71 -10.29
C SER A 222 9.72 18.96 -10.71
N VAL A 223 8.69 18.97 -9.85
CA VAL A 223 7.39 18.31 -10.11
C VAL A 223 6.51 19.16 -11.02
N ALA A 224 6.72 20.48 -11.03
CA ALA A 224 5.94 21.44 -11.81
C ALA A 224 6.85 22.21 -12.78
N GLY A 225 6.37 22.50 -13.97
CA GLY A 225 7.05 23.33 -14.97
C GLY A 225 6.86 22.83 -16.40
N ASN A 226 7.17 23.73 -17.34
CA ASN A 226 7.29 23.41 -18.76
C ASN A 226 8.76 23.11 -19.06
N GLY A 227 9.07 21.99 -19.67
CA GLY A 227 10.45 21.63 -20.01
C GLY A 227 10.59 20.17 -20.41
N VAL A 228 11.85 19.72 -20.43
CA VAL A 228 12.16 18.32 -20.77
C VAL A 228 11.85 17.43 -19.57
N ARG A 229 10.99 16.45 -19.77
CA ARG A 229 10.65 15.46 -18.74
C ARG A 229 11.81 14.51 -18.47
N ASN A 230 11.92 14.01 -17.25
CA ASN A 230 13.00 13.12 -16.84
C ASN A 230 12.46 11.82 -16.25
N ILE A 231 12.85 10.69 -16.81
CA ILE A 231 12.46 9.36 -16.32
C ILE A 231 13.53 8.85 -15.37
N HIS A 232 13.38 9.13 -14.09
CA HIS A 232 14.34 8.77 -13.05
C HIS A 232 14.11 7.32 -12.56
N TYR A 233 15.18 6.55 -12.28
CA TYR A 233 15.08 5.14 -11.85
C TYR A 233 14.12 4.91 -10.68
N GLY A 234 14.17 5.78 -9.66
CA GLY A 234 13.30 5.66 -8.48
C GLY A 234 11.81 5.79 -8.83
N ASP A 235 11.45 6.58 -9.86
CA ASP A 235 10.07 6.67 -10.34
C ASP A 235 9.67 5.43 -11.14
N VAL A 236 10.60 4.87 -11.94
CA VAL A 236 10.39 3.59 -12.62
C VAL A 236 10.13 2.48 -11.61
N LEU A 237 10.88 2.43 -10.50
CA LEU A 237 10.72 1.40 -9.47
C LEU A 237 9.41 1.53 -8.71
N ILE A 238 8.98 2.75 -8.35
CA ILE A 238 7.91 2.98 -7.36
C ILE A 238 6.61 3.46 -8.00
N LYS A 239 6.67 4.41 -8.96
CA LYS A 239 5.49 5.13 -9.46
C LYS A 239 4.95 4.56 -10.77
N TYR A 240 5.84 4.31 -11.74
CA TYR A 240 5.42 3.93 -13.07
C TYR A 240 5.07 2.45 -13.17
N GLY A 241 4.05 2.17 -13.99
CA GLY A 241 3.64 0.82 -14.37
C GLY A 241 4.56 0.20 -15.45
N ALA A 242 4.05 -0.84 -16.10
CA ALA A 242 4.68 -1.40 -17.29
C ALA A 242 4.69 -0.40 -18.47
N VAL A 243 3.77 0.56 -18.45
CA VAL A 243 3.61 1.60 -19.46
C VAL A 243 3.55 2.95 -18.76
N LEU A 244 4.20 3.95 -19.33
CA LEU A 244 4.18 5.35 -18.89
C LEU A 244 3.66 6.24 -20.01
N ASP A 245 2.50 6.85 -19.78
CA ASP A 245 2.00 7.93 -20.62
C ASP A 245 2.67 9.25 -20.20
N LEU A 246 3.41 9.87 -21.13
CA LEU A 246 4.09 11.15 -20.89
C LEU A 246 3.12 12.32 -20.70
N HIS A 247 1.84 12.19 -21.01
CA HIS A 247 0.83 13.19 -20.63
C HIS A 247 0.50 13.19 -19.14
N SER A 248 0.96 12.18 -18.38
CA SER A 248 0.79 12.14 -16.92
C SER A 248 1.47 13.35 -16.27
N GLU A 249 0.73 14.09 -15.43
CA GLU A 249 1.21 15.28 -14.72
C GLU A 249 2.33 15.00 -13.69
N ASN A 250 2.56 13.73 -13.37
CA ASN A 250 3.50 13.30 -12.32
C ASN A 250 4.92 12.98 -12.84
N VAL A 251 5.22 13.25 -14.13
CA VAL A 251 6.57 13.07 -14.66
C VAL A 251 7.41 14.30 -14.37
N PRO A 252 8.50 14.19 -13.56
CA PRO A 252 9.35 15.33 -13.21
C PRO A 252 9.98 15.99 -14.45
N VAL A 253 10.24 17.29 -14.35
CA VAL A 253 10.89 18.11 -15.35
C VAL A 253 12.31 18.44 -14.92
N ILE A 254 13.25 18.46 -15.86
CA ILE A 254 14.64 18.89 -15.60
C ILE A 254 14.64 20.39 -15.32
N ASN A 255 15.30 20.81 -14.23
CA ASN A 255 15.42 22.22 -13.85
C ASN A 255 16.14 23.01 -14.95
N ALA A 256 15.71 24.26 -15.17
CA ALA A 256 16.18 25.10 -16.30
C ALA A 256 17.68 25.40 -16.25
N GLU A 257 18.30 25.34 -15.08
CA GLU A 257 19.74 25.57 -14.91
C GLU A 257 20.60 24.40 -15.43
N GLN A 258 20.00 23.26 -15.72
CA GLN A 258 20.74 22.08 -16.16
C GLN A 258 21.05 22.16 -17.66
N ASP A 259 22.31 21.88 -18.00
CA ASP A 259 22.75 21.83 -19.38
C ASP A 259 22.28 20.51 -20.06
N ILE A 260 21.32 20.64 -20.94
CA ILE A 260 20.79 19.55 -21.77
C ILE A 260 21.30 19.59 -23.22
N SER A 261 22.14 20.56 -23.61
CA SER A 261 22.66 20.74 -24.99
C SER A 261 23.51 19.56 -25.46
N LYS A 262 24.09 18.82 -24.53
CA LYS A 262 24.89 17.61 -24.79
C LYS A 262 24.11 16.39 -25.26
N PHE A 263 22.76 16.42 -25.17
CA PHE A 263 21.92 15.32 -25.60
C PHE A 263 21.47 15.55 -27.05
N SER A 264 21.84 14.60 -27.91
CA SER A 264 21.40 14.62 -29.31
C SER A 264 19.90 14.33 -29.45
N ALA A 265 19.34 14.62 -30.59
CA ALA A 265 17.94 14.28 -30.90
C ALA A 265 17.63 12.77 -30.76
N LEU A 266 18.64 11.92 -30.87
CA LEU A 266 18.50 10.47 -30.70
C LEU A 266 18.31 10.05 -29.23
N SER A 267 18.77 10.88 -28.27
CA SER A 267 18.65 10.61 -26.82
C SER A 267 17.24 10.85 -26.30
N TYR A 268 16.43 11.65 -26.99
CA TYR A 268 15.04 11.93 -26.59
C TYR A 268 14.16 10.71 -26.82
N LEU A 269 13.36 10.41 -25.81
CA LEU A 269 12.46 9.25 -25.80
C LEU A 269 11.30 9.45 -26.77
N ARG A 270 10.87 8.34 -27.37
CA ARG A 270 9.76 8.26 -28.34
C ARG A 270 8.79 7.16 -27.89
N ASN A 271 7.61 7.14 -28.48
CA ASN A 271 6.67 6.05 -28.30
C ASN A 271 7.33 4.69 -28.63
N GLY A 272 7.12 3.71 -27.76
CA GLY A 272 7.70 2.37 -27.85
C GLY A 272 9.11 2.25 -27.27
N ASP A 273 9.80 3.35 -26.91
CA ASP A 273 11.04 3.26 -26.16
C ASP A 273 10.78 2.67 -24.77
N VAL A 274 11.72 1.88 -24.26
CA VAL A 274 11.62 1.25 -22.94
C VAL A 274 12.74 1.75 -22.04
N VAL A 275 12.41 2.13 -20.82
CA VAL A 275 13.39 2.57 -19.82
C VAL A 275 13.43 1.58 -18.67
N PHE A 276 14.59 0.96 -18.46
CA PHE A 276 14.85 0.05 -17.33
C PHE A 276 15.51 0.79 -16.18
N ALA A 277 15.16 0.47 -14.94
CA ALA A 277 15.95 0.84 -13.77
C ALA A 277 17.13 -0.13 -13.63
N ASP A 278 18.36 0.40 -13.70
CA ASP A 278 19.57 -0.43 -13.61
C ASP A 278 20.02 -0.73 -12.19
N THR A 279 19.44 -0.07 -11.19
CA THR A 279 19.81 -0.16 -9.79
C THR A 279 18.54 -0.16 -8.90
N ALA A 280 18.53 -1.02 -7.87
CA ALA A 280 17.53 -1.05 -6.82
C ALA A 280 18.12 -1.59 -5.50
N GLU A 281 17.45 -1.31 -4.36
CA GLU A 281 17.83 -1.86 -3.06
C GLU A 281 17.41 -3.33 -2.87
N ASP A 282 16.63 -3.87 -3.81
CA ASP A 282 16.09 -5.22 -3.78
C ASP A 282 16.07 -5.87 -5.18
N TYR A 283 15.37 -7.00 -5.31
CA TYR A 283 15.22 -7.72 -6.58
C TYR A 283 14.29 -7.05 -7.61
N THR A 284 13.86 -5.80 -7.38
CA THR A 284 13.07 -5.02 -8.36
C THR A 284 13.95 -4.39 -9.45
N VAL A 285 15.26 -4.49 -9.35
CA VAL A 285 16.20 -4.10 -10.40
C VAL A 285 15.80 -4.74 -11.74
N GLY A 286 15.93 -3.98 -12.83
CA GLY A 286 15.44 -4.37 -14.15
C GLY A 286 13.93 -4.17 -14.36
N LYS A 287 13.21 -3.56 -13.41
CA LYS A 287 11.87 -3.07 -13.68
C LYS A 287 11.93 -2.03 -14.81
N SER A 288 10.96 -2.07 -15.70
CA SER A 288 10.95 -1.21 -16.87
C SER A 288 9.60 -0.54 -17.09
N THR A 289 9.60 0.50 -17.93
CA THR A 289 8.39 1.16 -18.40
C THR A 289 8.53 1.48 -19.89
N GLU A 290 7.51 1.16 -20.68
CA GLU A 290 7.40 1.54 -22.07
C GLU A 290 6.77 2.92 -22.20
N ILE A 291 7.33 3.78 -23.03
CA ILE A 291 6.89 5.16 -23.22
C ILE A 291 5.79 5.23 -24.26
N ILE A 292 4.71 5.91 -23.92
CA ILE A 292 3.64 6.33 -24.83
C ILE A 292 3.34 7.82 -24.62
N GLY A 293 2.61 8.45 -25.57
CA GLY A 293 2.26 9.87 -25.45
C GLY A 293 3.46 10.80 -25.59
N ALA A 294 4.50 10.40 -26.34
CA ALA A 294 5.70 11.20 -26.57
C ALA A 294 5.55 12.23 -27.68
N GLU A 295 4.38 12.31 -28.32
CA GLU A 295 4.10 13.33 -29.34
C GLU A 295 4.09 14.72 -28.71
N ASN A 296 4.99 15.58 -29.17
CA ASN A 296 5.15 16.96 -28.69
C ASN A 296 5.61 17.10 -27.22
N ILE A 297 6.06 16.01 -26.60
CA ILE A 297 6.63 16.03 -25.26
C ILE A 297 8.09 15.58 -25.32
N ALA A 298 9.00 16.49 -24.99
CA ALA A 298 10.41 16.16 -24.87
C ALA A 298 10.68 15.43 -23.55
N ALA A 299 11.29 14.26 -23.61
CA ALA A 299 11.66 13.48 -22.43
C ALA A 299 13.03 12.82 -22.60
N LEU A 300 13.80 12.76 -21.52
CA LEU A 300 15.10 12.08 -21.43
C LEU A 300 15.05 11.01 -20.33
N SER A 301 15.82 9.96 -20.56
CA SER A 301 16.07 8.94 -19.55
C SER A 301 17.05 9.45 -18.50
N GLY A 302 16.76 9.24 -17.23
CA GLY A 302 17.46 9.82 -16.08
C GLY A 302 18.57 8.97 -15.49
N LEU A 303 19.00 9.40 -14.32
CA LEU A 303 20.03 8.71 -13.54
C LEU A 303 19.62 7.26 -13.25
N HIS A 304 20.60 6.35 -13.30
CA HIS A 304 20.41 4.92 -13.05
C HIS A 304 19.32 4.26 -13.90
N THR A 305 19.31 4.61 -15.19
CA THR A 305 18.40 4.00 -16.15
C THR A 305 19.13 3.50 -17.41
N ILE A 306 18.54 2.51 -18.06
CA ILE A 306 18.96 1.99 -19.37
C ILE A 306 17.80 2.22 -20.34
N PRO A 307 17.83 3.31 -21.13
CA PRO A 307 16.84 3.53 -22.18
C PRO A 307 17.18 2.69 -23.42
N CYS A 308 16.17 2.07 -23.98
CA CYS A 308 16.28 1.21 -25.15
C CYS A 308 15.21 1.53 -26.18
N ARG A 309 15.60 1.62 -27.43
CA ARG A 309 14.71 1.84 -28.58
C ARG A 309 14.60 0.58 -29.42
N PRO A 310 13.40 0.08 -29.72
CA PRO A 310 13.25 -1.05 -30.65
C PRO A 310 13.68 -0.66 -32.06
N GLN A 311 14.35 -1.58 -32.75
CA GLN A 311 14.77 -1.43 -34.15
C GLN A 311 13.66 -1.86 -35.11
N ASP A 312 12.85 -2.84 -34.69
CA ASP A 312 11.67 -3.31 -35.42
C ASP A 312 10.39 -2.71 -34.83
N SER A 313 9.28 -2.79 -35.58
CA SER A 313 7.97 -2.38 -35.11
C SER A 313 7.40 -3.39 -34.11
N PHE A 314 7.00 -2.91 -32.94
CA PHE A 314 6.24 -3.65 -31.94
C PHE A 314 4.86 -3.04 -31.75
N ALA A 315 3.89 -3.84 -31.33
CA ALA A 315 2.60 -3.31 -30.90
C ALA A 315 2.79 -2.47 -29.62
N PRO A 316 2.15 -1.30 -29.52
CA PRO A 316 2.25 -0.44 -28.34
C PRO A 316 1.95 -1.19 -27.05
N MET A 317 2.70 -0.90 -25.98
CA MET A 317 2.63 -1.47 -24.64
C MET A 317 3.10 -2.94 -24.52
N TYR A 318 3.35 -3.63 -25.63
CA TYR A 318 3.78 -5.04 -25.58
C TYR A 318 5.12 -5.23 -24.85
N LEU A 319 6.13 -4.41 -25.21
CA LEU A 319 7.46 -4.49 -24.62
C LEU A 319 7.44 -4.16 -23.12
N GLY A 320 6.64 -3.18 -22.72
CA GLY A 320 6.47 -2.83 -21.31
C GLY A 320 5.95 -4.00 -20.49
N TYR A 321 4.94 -4.72 -20.97
CA TYR A 321 4.42 -5.92 -20.30
C TYR A 321 5.38 -7.11 -20.38
N TYR A 322 6.02 -7.30 -21.51
CA TYR A 322 6.98 -8.39 -21.70
C TYR A 322 8.17 -8.28 -20.73
N PHE A 323 8.82 -7.12 -20.66
CA PHE A 323 10.01 -6.90 -19.84
C PHE A 323 9.70 -6.90 -18.32
N ASN A 324 8.46 -6.66 -17.93
CA ASN A 324 8.02 -6.78 -16.54
C ASN A 324 7.46 -8.16 -16.19
N SER A 325 7.38 -9.10 -17.15
CA SER A 325 6.95 -10.48 -16.90
C SER A 325 7.99 -11.27 -16.10
N ASP A 326 7.54 -12.25 -15.32
CA ASP A 326 8.45 -13.19 -14.65
C ASP A 326 9.28 -13.98 -15.66
N TYR A 327 8.75 -14.21 -16.88
CA TYR A 327 9.48 -14.89 -17.96
C TYR A 327 10.75 -14.14 -18.33
N PHE A 328 10.68 -12.83 -18.54
CA PHE A 328 11.86 -12.03 -18.84
C PHE A 328 12.76 -11.85 -17.63
N LYS A 329 12.18 -11.57 -16.47
CA LYS A 329 12.94 -11.33 -15.22
C LYS A 329 13.79 -12.53 -14.79
N LYS A 330 13.34 -13.76 -15.05
CA LYS A 330 14.15 -14.97 -14.79
C LYS A 330 15.48 -14.95 -15.52
N GLN A 331 15.57 -14.28 -16.67
CA GLN A 331 16.84 -14.12 -17.40
C GLN A 331 17.77 -13.11 -16.72
N LEU A 332 17.21 -12.10 -16.02
CA LEU A 332 17.99 -11.06 -15.35
C LEU A 332 18.58 -11.54 -14.01
N TYR A 333 17.89 -12.41 -13.27
CA TYR A 333 18.32 -12.83 -11.93
C TYR A 333 19.77 -13.32 -11.83
N PRO A 334 20.29 -14.15 -12.76
CA PRO A 334 21.69 -14.58 -12.72
C PRO A 334 22.70 -13.47 -13.03
N MET A 335 22.23 -12.34 -13.60
CA MET A 335 23.06 -11.22 -14.05
C MET A 335 23.10 -10.08 -13.02
N ILE A 336 22.28 -10.15 -11.98
CA ILE A 336 22.19 -9.13 -10.92
C ILE A 336 23.45 -9.22 -10.05
N GLN A 337 24.08 -8.06 -9.83
CA GLN A 337 25.26 -7.90 -9.00
C GLN A 337 24.97 -7.01 -7.79
N GLY A 338 25.74 -7.20 -6.72
CA GLY A 338 25.65 -6.40 -5.51
C GLY A 338 24.92 -7.09 -4.37
N THR A 339 25.34 -6.81 -3.13
CA THR A 339 24.79 -7.42 -1.90
C THR A 339 23.87 -6.49 -1.12
N LYS A 340 24.11 -5.17 -1.17
CA LYS A 340 23.25 -4.14 -0.54
C LYS A 340 22.43 -3.36 -1.54
N VAL A 341 23.02 -3.11 -2.70
CA VAL A 341 22.36 -2.43 -3.82
C VAL A 341 22.54 -3.36 -5.02
N SER A 342 21.44 -3.83 -5.54
CA SER A 342 21.37 -4.68 -6.72
C SER A 342 21.50 -3.84 -7.99
N SER A 343 22.31 -4.27 -8.94
CA SER A 343 22.47 -3.58 -10.23
C SER A 343 22.55 -4.54 -11.40
N ILE A 344 22.16 -4.05 -12.58
CA ILE A 344 22.32 -4.76 -13.86
C ILE A 344 23.00 -3.84 -14.87
N SER A 345 23.99 -4.38 -15.60
CA SER A 345 24.71 -3.59 -16.59
C SER A 345 24.07 -3.65 -17.97
N LYS A 346 24.37 -2.64 -18.80
CA LYS A 346 23.98 -2.61 -20.23
C LYS A 346 24.53 -3.84 -20.98
N SER A 347 25.74 -4.28 -20.67
CA SER A 347 26.39 -5.44 -21.29
C SER A 347 25.73 -6.77 -20.93
N GLU A 348 25.00 -6.83 -19.82
CA GLU A 348 24.25 -8.03 -19.44
C GLU A 348 22.85 -8.05 -20.07
N ILE A 349 22.16 -6.91 -20.07
CA ILE A 349 20.79 -6.85 -20.62
C ILE A 349 20.74 -7.17 -22.11
N ILE A 350 21.76 -6.78 -22.89
CA ILE A 350 21.83 -7.06 -24.33
C ILE A 350 21.97 -8.56 -24.67
N LYS A 351 22.38 -9.40 -23.72
CA LYS A 351 22.50 -10.86 -23.89
C LYS A 351 21.17 -11.58 -23.68
N THR A 352 20.16 -10.91 -23.12
CA THR A 352 18.84 -11.50 -22.89
C THR A 352 18.10 -11.74 -24.20
N LYS A 353 16.99 -12.47 -24.13
CA LYS A 353 16.19 -12.82 -25.30
C LYS A 353 14.80 -12.22 -25.21
N ILE A 354 14.28 -11.81 -26.36
CA ILE A 354 12.93 -11.26 -26.51
C ILE A 354 12.08 -12.25 -27.32
N ILE A 355 10.89 -12.57 -26.83
CA ILE A 355 9.86 -13.30 -27.59
C ILE A 355 9.14 -12.28 -28.49
N VAL A 356 9.16 -12.56 -29.79
CA VAL A 356 8.55 -11.70 -30.81
C VAL A 356 7.48 -12.51 -31.55
N PRO A 357 6.21 -12.51 -31.09
CA PRO A 357 5.08 -13.04 -31.82
C PRO A 357 4.65 -12.06 -32.95
N CYS A 358 3.67 -12.44 -33.77
CA CYS A 358 3.11 -11.52 -34.75
C CYS A 358 2.47 -10.28 -34.08
N LEU A 359 2.41 -9.15 -34.79
CA LEU A 359 1.90 -7.87 -34.24
C LEU A 359 0.47 -8.00 -33.66
N GLN A 360 -0.38 -8.82 -34.27
CA GLN A 360 -1.75 -9.06 -33.79
C GLN A 360 -1.76 -9.71 -32.40
N GLU A 361 -0.87 -10.72 -32.17
CA GLU A 361 -0.77 -11.37 -30.87
C GLU A 361 -0.12 -10.45 -29.82
N GLN A 362 0.87 -9.64 -30.22
CA GLN A 362 1.45 -8.59 -29.37
C GLN A 362 0.36 -7.62 -28.90
N ALA A 363 -0.46 -7.09 -29.82
CA ALA A 363 -1.54 -6.17 -29.52
C ALA A 363 -2.60 -6.82 -28.60
N ARG A 364 -2.93 -8.10 -28.83
CA ARG A 364 -3.87 -8.86 -27.99
C ARG A 364 -3.36 -8.98 -26.56
N ILE A 365 -2.08 -9.32 -26.38
CA ILE A 365 -1.47 -9.44 -25.06
C ILE A 365 -1.45 -8.08 -24.35
N ALA A 366 -1.01 -7.03 -25.04
CA ALA A 366 -0.97 -5.68 -24.52
C ALA A 366 -2.36 -5.20 -24.06
N SER A 367 -3.40 -5.42 -24.87
CA SER A 367 -4.78 -5.07 -24.54
C SER A 367 -5.29 -5.81 -23.29
N ILE A 368 -5.04 -7.12 -23.19
CA ILE A 368 -5.46 -7.89 -22.00
C ILE A 368 -4.76 -7.39 -20.73
N MET A 369 -3.46 -7.14 -20.80
CA MET A 369 -2.68 -6.68 -19.65
C MET A 369 -3.08 -5.26 -19.23
N SER A 370 -3.30 -4.36 -20.18
CA SER A 370 -3.78 -2.99 -19.93
C SER A 370 -5.16 -3.01 -19.26
N ALA A 371 -6.11 -3.78 -19.78
CA ALA A 371 -7.44 -3.90 -19.19
C ALA A 371 -7.40 -4.43 -17.75
N LEU A 372 -6.44 -5.30 -17.42
CA LEU A 372 -6.24 -5.75 -16.03
C LEU A 372 -5.64 -4.65 -15.15
N ASP A 373 -4.73 -3.82 -15.66
CA ASP A 373 -4.21 -2.66 -14.93
C ASP A 373 -5.32 -1.65 -14.66
N ASP A 374 -6.15 -1.33 -15.67
CA ASP A 374 -7.29 -0.43 -15.51
C ASP A 374 -8.25 -0.92 -14.42
N ARG A 375 -8.53 -2.22 -14.36
CA ARG A 375 -9.37 -2.81 -13.31
C ARG A 375 -8.73 -2.74 -11.93
N ILE A 376 -7.41 -2.97 -11.83
CA ILE A 376 -6.67 -2.85 -10.58
C ILE A 376 -6.70 -1.40 -10.10
N ASP A 377 -6.50 -0.44 -10.98
CA ASP A 377 -6.49 0.98 -10.64
C ASP A 377 -7.89 1.49 -10.26
N ALA A 378 -8.93 1.09 -10.98
CA ALA A 378 -10.32 1.36 -10.60
C ALA A 378 -10.65 0.81 -9.20
N ALA A 379 -10.19 -0.41 -8.87
CA ALA A 379 -10.39 -0.98 -7.54
C ALA A 379 -9.61 -0.22 -6.45
N LYS A 380 -8.40 0.28 -6.75
CA LYS A 380 -7.62 1.14 -5.83
C LYS A 380 -8.32 2.49 -5.59
N HIS A 381 -8.85 3.13 -6.63
CA HIS A 381 -9.62 4.37 -6.50
C HIS A 381 -10.86 4.15 -5.64
N THR A 382 -11.67 3.14 -5.94
CA THR A 382 -12.85 2.78 -5.13
C THR A 382 -12.48 2.54 -3.66
N THR A 383 -11.33 1.89 -3.40
CA THR A 383 -10.85 1.64 -2.03
C THR A 383 -10.54 2.95 -1.32
N ARG A 384 -9.88 3.89 -2.00
CA ARG A 384 -9.56 5.21 -1.45
C ARG A 384 -10.82 6.00 -1.14
N ASP A 385 -11.75 6.09 -2.09
CA ASP A 385 -13.02 6.80 -1.92
C ASP A 385 -13.83 6.27 -0.73
N LEU A 386 -13.86 4.94 -0.55
CA LEU A 386 -14.54 4.31 0.60
C LEU A 386 -13.83 4.62 1.93
N ILE A 387 -12.51 4.68 1.96
CA ILE A 387 -11.74 5.08 3.15
C ILE A 387 -12.02 6.53 3.51
N ASP A 388 -12.01 7.42 2.52
CA ASP A 388 -12.27 8.85 2.71
C ASP A 388 -13.72 9.09 3.18
N LEU A 389 -14.68 8.41 2.56
CA LEU A 389 -16.08 8.44 2.99
C LEU A 389 -16.23 7.98 4.45
N ARG A 390 -15.62 6.83 4.82
CA ARG A 390 -15.69 6.32 6.19
C ARG A 390 -15.05 7.28 7.19
N SER A 391 -13.90 7.85 6.84
CA SER A 391 -13.21 8.84 7.68
C SER A 391 -14.04 10.12 7.88
N GLY A 392 -14.61 10.64 6.80
CA GLY A 392 -15.51 11.80 6.86
C GLY A 392 -16.75 11.56 7.72
N LEU A 393 -17.36 10.37 7.61
CA LEU A 393 -18.50 9.98 8.47
C LEU A 393 -18.10 9.92 9.96
N LEU A 394 -16.94 9.32 10.27
CA LEU A 394 -16.44 9.27 11.65
C LEU A 394 -16.21 10.67 12.22
N GLN A 395 -15.64 11.58 11.42
CA GLN A 395 -15.43 12.97 11.86
C GLN A 395 -16.73 13.73 12.09
N GLN A 396 -17.76 13.49 11.27
CA GLN A 396 -19.06 14.18 11.39
C GLN A 396 -19.96 13.59 12.47
N LEU A 397 -19.82 12.31 12.78
CA LEU A 397 -20.59 11.62 13.81
C LEU A 397 -20.02 11.86 15.22
N PHE A 398 -18.71 11.88 15.35
CA PHE A 398 -18.03 11.99 16.65
C PHE A 398 -17.23 13.30 16.72
N ILE A 399 -17.95 14.40 16.87
CA ILE A 399 -17.36 15.75 17.01
C ILE A 399 -16.84 15.97 18.43
#